data_9afa0f104740508548c19f1cc5da90a1
#
_entry.id   9afa0f104740508548c19f1cc5da90a1
#
_cell.length_a   1.000
_cell.length_b   1.000
_cell.length_c   1.000
_cell.angle_alpha   90.00
_cell.angle_beta   90.00
_cell.angle_gamma   90.00
#
_symmetry.space_group_name_H-M   'P 1'
#
loop_
_entity.id
_entity.type
_entity.pdbx_description
1 polymer ?
#
loop_
_entity_poly.entity_id
_entity_poly.type
_entity_poly.pdbx_seq_one_letter_code
_entity_poly.pdbx_strand_id
1 'polypeptide(L)'
;MKKTAGKGFHSVDRKKESQKGLYMKKKVIGIVCVAAGLAVLGTGLWLMKKSKEQETALQVQIESLQNSVESSEESKDEDDLNQVPSVEESNADSTEEAVVSKDGTQGNTEESAKENAQGTESGAKEEYMSPYATAFAQNEDMAAWLSIEGTVIDYPVMQTLEDENYYLKRGFDGKSNENGCLILDTDSQITEPISTNLIIHGHNMKSGAMFGTLPKYEDAEYCKEHQYIKLYTREEEKIYQVICVFRSQVYKKSDQVFKFYNFFQADTQEEFDDWYDNIKKLAEFDTSVTAQFGDH
;
A
#
# COMPACT_ATOMS: atom_id res chain seq x y z
N MET A 1 78.18 -47.20 -51.80
CA MET A 1 76.97 -47.94 -51.40
C MET A 1 76.74 -47.78 -49.89
N LYS A 2 75.86 -46.94 -49.45
CA LYS A 2 75.34 -46.91 -48.07
C LYS A 2 73.82 -46.61 -48.13
N LYS A 3 73.04 -47.56 -47.64
CA LYS A 3 71.59 -47.54 -47.56
C LYS A 3 71.16 -46.59 -46.43
N THR A 4 70.25 -45.68 -46.72
CA THR A 4 69.49 -44.98 -45.74
C THR A 4 68.14 -45.71 -45.55
N ALA A 5 67.84 -46.21 -44.37
CA ALA A 5 66.56 -46.75 -43.97
C ALA A 5 66.17 -46.13 -42.65
N GLY A 6 64.96 -45.67 -42.53
CA GLY A 6 64.27 -45.54 -41.22
C GLY A 6 63.97 -44.14 -40.69
N LYS A 7 63.06 -43.43 -41.29
CA LYS A 7 62.37 -42.29 -40.61
C LYS A 7 60.83 -42.21 -40.90
N GLY A 8 60.17 -43.35 -40.78
CA GLY A 8 58.74 -43.41 -41.10
C GLY A 8 57.84 -43.84 -39.95
N PHE A 9 58.32 -44.27 -38.81
CA PHE A 9 57.51 -44.98 -37.83
C PHE A 9 57.08 -44.15 -36.59
N HIS A 10 57.67 -42.96 -36.39
CA HIS A 10 57.32 -42.12 -35.22
C HIS A 10 56.28 -41.06 -35.45
N SER A 11 55.79 -40.80 -36.66
CA SER A 11 54.82 -39.69 -36.89
C SER A 11 53.38 -40.15 -36.80
N VAL A 12 53.07 -41.44 -37.00
CA VAL A 12 51.67 -41.94 -36.96
C VAL A 12 51.14 -42.09 -35.54
N ASP A 13 52.00 -42.50 -34.59
CA ASP A 13 51.61 -42.70 -33.18
C ASP A 13 51.38 -41.37 -32.47
N ARG A 14 52.13 -40.30 -32.75
CA ARG A 14 51.94 -39.00 -32.18
C ARG A 14 50.61 -38.36 -32.63
N LYS A 15 50.17 -38.61 -33.87
CA LYS A 15 48.85 -38.13 -34.37
C LYS A 15 47.68 -38.87 -33.69
N LYS A 16 47.81 -40.18 -33.42
CA LYS A 16 46.76 -40.94 -32.72
C LYS A 16 46.63 -40.53 -31.23
N GLU A 17 47.73 -40.26 -30.54
CA GLU A 17 47.68 -39.76 -29.16
C GLU A 17 47.16 -38.34 -29.06
N SER A 18 47.52 -37.45 -30.01
CA SER A 18 46.99 -36.10 -30.06
C SER A 18 45.47 -36.08 -30.33
N GLN A 19 44.97 -36.98 -31.19
CA GLN A 19 43.50 -37.08 -31.45
C GLN A 19 42.75 -37.68 -30.25
N LYS A 20 43.30 -38.67 -29.52
CA LYS A 20 42.69 -39.19 -28.29
C LYS A 20 42.62 -38.11 -27.21
N GLY A 21 43.69 -37.34 -27.01
CA GLY A 21 43.74 -36.25 -26.06
C GLY A 21 42.73 -35.12 -26.39
N LEU A 22 42.57 -34.79 -27.67
CA LEU A 22 41.57 -33.79 -28.11
C LEU A 22 40.12 -34.28 -27.94
N TYR A 23 39.87 -35.59 -28.20
CA TYR A 23 38.55 -36.21 -27.99
C TYR A 23 38.19 -36.28 -26.51
N MET A 24 39.15 -36.63 -25.65
CA MET A 24 38.94 -36.60 -24.17
C MET A 24 38.68 -35.19 -23.66
N LYS A 25 39.44 -34.17 -24.12
CA LYS A 25 39.22 -32.78 -23.76
C LYS A 25 37.83 -32.31 -24.19
N LYS A 26 37.37 -32.64 -25.40
CA LYS A 26 36.02 -32.30 -25.88
C LYS A 26 34.92 -32.99 -25.05
N LYS A 27 35.09 -34.25 -24.63
CA LYS A 27 34.15 -34.95 -23.75
C LYS A 27 34.08 -34.31 -22.35
N VAL A 28 35.23 -33.99 -21.77
CA VAL A 28 35.28 -33.33 -20.44
C VAL A 28 34.64 -31.94 -20.48
N ILE A 29 34.92 -31.14 -21.52
CA ILE A 29 34.26 -29.83 -21.71
C ILE A 29 32.75 -30.00 -21.87
N GLY A 30 32.29 -30.98 -22.65
CA GLY A 30 30.85 -31.24 -22.81
C GLY A 30 30.16 -31.60 -21.49
N ILE A 31 30.81 -32.45 -20.67
CA ILE A 31 30.28 -32.84 -19.34
C ILE A 31 30.24 -31.63 -18.39
N VAL A 32 31.27 -30.78 -18.38
CA VAL A 32 31.28 -29.54 -17.55
C VAL A 32 30.21 -28.58 -17.99
N CYS A 33 29.97 -28.37 -19.30
CA CYS A 33 28.90 -27.50 -19.79
C CYS A 33 27.50 -28.02 -19.43
N VAL A 34 27.24 -29.31 -19.50
CA VAL A 34 25.98 -29.93 -19.10
C VAL A 34 25.77 -29.79 -17.58
N ALA A 35 26.79 -30.05 -16.77
CA ALA A 35 26.73 -29.91 -15.32
C ALA A 35 26.48 -28.43 -14.92
N ALA A 36 27.16 -27.49 -15.58
CA ALA A 36 26.91 -26.06 -15.35
C ALA A 36 25.50 -25.65 -15.76
N GLY A 37 25.00 -26.14 -16.89
CA GLY A 37 23.63 -25.90 -17.34
C GLY A 37 22.56 -26.42 -16.36
N LEU A 38 22.74 -27.62 -15.83
CA LEU A 38 21.85 -28.21 -14.83
C LEU A 38 21.91 -27.47 -13.49
N ALA A 39 23.07 -26.94 -13.08
CA ALA A 39 23.22 -26.13 -11.89
C ALA A 39 22.46 -24.78 -12.04
N VAL A 40 22.55 -24.13 -13.20
CA VAL A 40 21.82 -22.89 -13.47
C VAL A 40 20.31 -23.12 -13.48
N LEU A 41 19.83 -24.22 -14.10
CA LEU A 41 18.41 -24.58 -14.08
C LEU A 41 17.92 -24.91 -12.67
N GLY A 42 18.73 -25.66 -11.89
CA GLY A 42 18.40 -26.00 -10.50
C GLY A 42 18.31 -24.78 -9.59
N THR A 43 19.24 -23.82 -9.72
CA THR A 43 19.19 -22.56 -8.97
C THR A 43 18.00 -21.69 -9.40
N GLY A 44 17.68 -21.63 -10.68
CA GLY A 44 16.50 -20.91 -11.18
C GLY A 44 15.21 -21.47 -10.62
N LEU A 45 15.01 -22.78 -10.65
CA LEU A 45 13.85 -23.46 -10.07
C LEU A 45 13.75 -23.27 -8.54
N TRP A 46 14.89 -23.33 -7.85
CA TRP A 46 14.94 -23.10 -6.41
C TRP A 46 14.57 -21.66 -6.05
N LEU A 47 15.06 -20.66 -6.80
CA LEU A 47 14.70 -19.26 -6.61
C LEU A 47 13.22 -19.02 -6.86
N MET A 48 12.64 -19.60 -7.92
CA MET A 48 11.21 -19.50 -8.21
C MET A 48 10.35 -20.14 -7.09
N LYS A 49 10.77 -21.30 -6.58
CA LYS A 49 10.11 -21.96 -5.46
C LYS A 49 10.16 -21.10 -4.18
N LYS A 50 11.34 -20.55 -3.85
CA LYS A 50 11.53 -19.67 -2.70
C LYS A 50 10.67 -18.41 -2.80
N SER A 51 10.62 -17.77 -3.99
CA SER A 51 9.77 -16.60 -4.22
C SER A 51 8.29 -16.91 -3.98
N LYS A 52 7.82 -18.06 -4.48
CA LYS A 52 6.43 -18.47 -4.30
C LYS A 52 6.09 -18.82 -2.84
N GLU A 53 7.03 -19.45 -2.11
CA GLU A 53 6.88 -19.71 -0.67
C GLU A 53 6.78 -18.40 0.12
N GLN A 54 7.57 -17.39 -0.21
CA GLN A 54 7.53 -16.07 0.44
C GLN A 54 6.25 -15.31 0.13
N GLU A 55 5.74 -15.40 -1.10
CA GLU A 55 4.46 -14.82 -1.50
C GLU A 55 3.30 -15.47 -0.72
N THR A 56 3.30 -16.81 -0.62
CA THR A 56 2.29 -17.51 0.18
C THR A 56 2.38 -17.14 1.66
N ALA A 57 3.58 -17.01 2.21
CA ALA A 57 3.78 -16.60 3.61
C ALA A 57 3.28 -15.16 3.85
N LEU A 58 3.51 -14.24 2.90
CA LEU A 58 2.97 -12.89 2.95
C LEU A 58 1.44 -12.92 2.96
N GLN A 59 0.83 -13.67 2.04
CA GLN A 59 -0.63 -13.77 1.95
C GLN A 59 -1.25 -14.30 3.24
N VAL A 60 -0.71 -15.38 3.81
CA VAL A 60 -1.16 -15.93 5.09
C VAL A 60 -1.04 -14.90 6.22
N GLN A 61 0.05 -14.12 6.24
CA GLN A 61 0.24 -13.07 7.23
C GLN A 61 -0.80 -11.96 7.10
N ILE A 62 -1.06 -11.48 5.88
CA ILE A 62 -2.07 -10.46 5.61
C ILE A 62 -3.46 -10.97 5.98
N GLU A 63 -3.85 -12.19 5.57
CA GLU A 63 -5.12 -12.81 5.94
C GLU A 63 -5.29 -12.92 7.47
N SER A 64 -4.22 -13.23 8.20
CA SER A 64 -4.28 -13.29 9.67
C SER A 64 -4.53 -11.93 10.31
N LEU A 65 -3.99 -10.87 9.72
CA LEU A 65 -4.22 -9.50 10.17
C LEU A 65 -5.65 -9.03 9.82
N GLN A 66 -6.15 -9.35 8.63
CA GLN A 66 -7.52 -9.04 8.18
C GLN A 66 -8.56 -9.77 9.03
N ASN A 67 -8.39 -11.07 9.27
CA ASN A 67 -9.29 -11.86 10.12
C ASN A 67 -9.35 -11.35 11.57
N SER A 68 -8.28 -10.70 12.05
CA SER A 68 -8.31 -10.05 13.36
C SER A 68 -9.19 -8.79 13.38
N VAL A 69 -9.44 -8.19 12.21
CA VAL A 69 -10.35 -7.07 12.02
C VAL A 69 -11.81 -7.54 12.08
N GLU A 70 -12.17 -8.57 11.28
CA GLU A 70 -13.53 -9.12 11.24
C GLU A 70 -14.00 -9.60 12.62
N SER A 71 -13.12 -10.25 13.39
CA SER A 71 -13.45 -10.69 14.75
C SER A 71 -13.67 -9.54 15.75
N SER A 72 -13.14 -8.36 15.47
CA SER A 72 -13.36 -7.16 16.29
C SER A 72 -14.66 -6.41 15.93
N GLU A 73 -15.17 -6.57 14.71
CA GLU A 73 -16.44 -6.02 14.27
C GLU A 73 -17.62 -6.87 14.76
N GLU A 74 -17.54 -8.20 14.69
CA GLU A 74 -18.58 -9.10 15.22
C GLU A 74 -18.81 -8.95 16.73
N SER A 75 -17.77 -8.59 17.49
CA SER A 75 -17.93 -8.38 18.94
C SER A 75 -18.63 -7.07 19.31
N LYS A 76 -18.79 -6.12 18.39
CA LYS A 76 -19.52 -4.87 18.63
C LYS A 76 -21.02 -5.02 18.44
N ASP A 77 -21.45 -5.93 17.53
CA ASP A 77 -22.87 -6.15 17.22
C ASP A 77 -23.58 -6.98 18.30
N GLU A 78 -22.87 -7.75 19.12
CA GLU A 78 -23.47 -8.55 20.20
C GLU A 78 -23.68 -7.78 21.52
N ASP A 79 -22.90 -6.73 21.80
CA ASP A 79 -23.04 -5.97 23.04
C ASP A 79 -24.17 -4.91 23.01
N ASP A 80 -24.66 -4.53 21.83
CA ASP A 80 -25.71 -3.49 21.69
C ASP A 80 -27.15 -4.07 21.75
N LEU A 81 -27.31 -5.40 21.77
CA LEU A 81 -28.61 -6.07 21.83
C LEU A 81 -29.10 -6.43 23.23
N ASN A 82 -28.34 -6.15 24.29
CA ASN A 82 -28.67 -6.65 25.65
C ASN A 82 -28.96 -5.57 26.70
N GLN A 83 -29.31 -4.32 26.29
CA GLN A 83 -29.82 -3.31 27.23
C GLN A 83 -31.21 -2.83 26.82
N VAL A 84 -32.24 -3.61 27.12
CA VAL A 84 -33.62 -3.13 27.20
C VAL A 84 -33.98 -2.97 28.68
N PRO A 85 -34.25 -1.76 29.17
CA PRO A 85 -34.81 -1.60 30.53
C PRO A 85 -36.29 -1.98 30.51
N SER A 86 -36.63 -2.96 31.31
CA SER A 86 -38.03 -3.28 31.65
C SER A 86 -38.67 -2.12 32.40
N VAL A 87 -39.70 -1.53 31.78
CA VAL A 87 -40.59 -0.58 32.47
C VAL A 87 -41.89 -1.30 32.76
N GLU A 88 -42.19 -1.42 34.06
CA GLU A 88 -43.44 -1.93 34.60
C GLU A 88 -44.61 -1.01 34.25
N GLU A 89 -45.73 -1.62 33.85
CA GLU A 89 -47.03 -1.00 33.70
C GLU A 89 -47.61 -0.58 35.06
N SER A 90 -48.17 0.66 35.12
CA SER A 90 -49.30 0.95 36.04
C SER A 90 -50.29 1.87 35.35
N ASN A 91 -51.50 1.33 35.21
CA ASN A 91 -52.74 1.97 34.72
C ASN A 91 -53.26 3.04 35.67
N ALA A 92 -53.88 4.12 35.11
CA ALA A 92 -55.24 4.65 35.49
C ALA A 92 -55.49 5.95 34.71
N ASP A 93 -56.38 5.88 33.80
CA ASP A 93 -57.78 6.34 33.69
C ASP A 93 -58.06 7.84 33.77
N SER A 94 -58.88 8.29 32.80
CA SER A 94 -59.91 9.33 32.74
C SER A 94 -59.63 10.70 32.10
N THR A 95 -60.28 10.82 30.97
CA THR A 95 -61.34 11.78 30.49
C THR A 95 -60.99 13.21 30.14
N GLU A 96 -61.36 13.50 28.85
CA GLU A 96 -62.21 14.57 28.26
C GLU A 96 -61.82 16.05 28.60
N GLU A 97 -61.96 16.96 27.76
CA GLU A 97 -62.59 17.48 26.55
C GLU A 97 -61.98 18.84 26.18
N ALA A 98 -61.76 19.09 24.96
CA ALA A 98 -62.39 20.01 23.97
C ALA A 98 -62.28 21.53 24.17
N VAL A 99 -62.10 22.14 22.99
CA VAL A 99 -62.69 23.40 22.46
C VAL A 99 -61.80 24.64 22.37
N VAL A 100 -61.33 24.91 21.17
CA VAL A 100 -61.64 25.99 20.20
C VAL A 100 -61.36 27.47 20.58
N SER A 101 -60.67 28.08 19.67
CA SER A 101 -60.87 29.40 19.01
C SER A 101 -59.86 30.51 19.27
N LYS A 102 -59.26 30.85 18.15
CA LYS A 102 -59.21 32.13 17.42
C LYS A 102 -58.68 33.37 18.06
N ASP A 103 -57.76 33.92 17.28
CA ASP A 103 -57.72 35.25 16.67
C ASP A 103 -56.93 36.37 17.36
N GLY A 104 -56.07 36.96 16.55
CA GLY A 104 -55.99 38.43 16.44
C GLY A 104 -54.68 39.12 16.85
N THR A 105 -53.92 39.48 15.83
CA THR A 105 -53.40 40.84 15.58
C THR A 105 -52.18 41.40 16.31
N GLN A 106 -51.12 41.59 15.49
CA GLN A 106 -50.16 42.71 15.39
C GLN A 106 -49.75 43.52 16.64
N GLY A 107 -48.42 43.70 16.70
CA GLY A 107 -47.85 44.89 17.36
C GLY A 107 -46.34 44.81 17.55
N ASN A 108 -45.68 45.62 16.78
CA ASN A 108 -44.25 45.98 16.80
C ASN A 108 -43.77 46.40 18.19
N THR A 109 -42.56 46.11 18.60
CA THR A 109 -41.47 47.06 18.89
C THR A 109 -40.26 46.40 19.56
N GLU A 110 -39.09 46.92 19.25
CA GLU A 110 -37.72 46.64 19.65
C GLU A 110 -37.47 46.58 21.16
N GLU A 111 -36.52 45.85 21.58
CA GLU A 111 -35.31 46.23 22.33
C GLU A 111 -34.80 45.16 23.30
N SER A 112 -33.52 44.82 23.11
CA SER A 112 -32.53 44.38 24.10
C SER A 112 -32.94 43.51 25.29
N ALA A 113 -32.42 42.31 25.33
CA ALA A 113 -31.66 41.86 26.51
C ALA A 113 -30.90 40.59 26.20
N LYS A 114 -29.61 40.61 26.50
CA LYS A 114 -28.72 39.46 26.62
C LYS A 114 -29.26 38.53 27.69
N GLU A 115 -29.39 37.25 27.38
CA GLU A 115 -29.23 36.25 28.42
C GLU A 115 -28.69 34.94 27.82
N ASN A 116 -27.71 34.49 28.46
CA ASN A 116 -26.84 33.34 28.37
C ASN A 116 -27.67 32.04 28.35
N ALA A 117 -27.69 31.35 27.22
CA ALA A 117 -28.06 29.94 27.20
C ALA A 117 -26.83 29.13 26.81
N GLN A 118 -26.11 28.73 27.83
CA GLN A 118 -25.05 27.73 27.78
C GLN A 118 -25.70 26.37 27.58
N GLY A 119 -25.97 26.04 26.34
CA GLY A 119 -26.31 24.69 25.92
C GLY A 119 -25.03 23.86 25.94
N THR A 120 -24.82 23.11 27.00
CA THR A 120 -23.87 22.01 27.07
C THR A 120 -24.38 20.92 26.13
N GLU A 121 -24.06 21.01 24.85
CA GLU A 121 -23.97 19.81 24.01
C GLU A 121 -22.68 19.07 24.37
N SER A 122 -22.75 18.25 25.39
CA SER A 122 -21.83 17.13 25.62
C SER A 122 -22.24 16.01 24.67
N GLY A 123 -22.00 16.20 23.38
CA GLY A 123 -21.87 15.11 22.43
C GLY A 123 -20.54 14.44 22.79
N ALA A 124 -20.59 13.29 23.46
CA ALA A 124 -19.44 12.40 23.49
C ALA A 124 -19.09 12.13 22.03
N LYS A 125 -17.96 12.66 21.53
CA LYS A 125 -17.37 12.19 20.30
C LYS A 125 -17.10 10.69 20.53
N GLU A 126 -17.76 9.82 19.76
CA GLU A 126 -17.36 8.43 19.71
C GLU A 126 -15.86 8.43 19.39
N GLU A 127 -15.09 7.85 20.27
CA GLU A 127 -13.64 7.73 20.10
C GLU A 127 -13.40 6.81 18.90
N TYR A 128 -12.79 7.33 17.83
CA TYR A 128 -12.46 6.53 16.67
C TYR A 128 -11.59 5.35 17.09
N MET A 129 -11.98 4.16 16.73
CA MET A 129 -11.17 2.96 16.88
C MET A 129 -10.89 2.40 15.48
N SER A 130 -9.59 2.40 15.12
CA SER A 130 -9.18 1.82 13.85
C SER A 130 -9.61 0.35 13.75
N PRO A 131 -10.23 -0.08 12.62
CA PRO A 131 -10.51 -1.50 12.40
C PRO A 131 -9.23 -2.34 12.47
N TYR A 132 -8.07 -1.77 12.20
CA TYR A 132 -6.74 -2.42 12.24
C TYR A 132 -6.01 -2.24 13.58
N ALA A 133 -6.70 -1.89 14.67
CA ALA A 133 -6.09 -1.65 15.98
C ALA A 133 -5.23 -2.82 16.47
N THR A 134 -5.65 -4.07 16.21
CA THR A 134 -4.88 -5.27 16.56
C THR A 134 -3.56 -5.35 15.79
N ALA A 135 -3.54 -5.01 14.50
CA ALA A 135 -2.33 -4.96 13.69
C ALA A 135 -1.39 -3.85 14.17
N PHE A 136 -1.91 -2.67 14.46
CA PHE A 136 -1.14 -1.57 15.06
C PHE A 136 -0.49 -1.95 16.40
N ALA A 137 -1.15 -2.77 17.21
CA ALA A 137 -0.62 -3.25 18.49
C ALA A 137 0.49 -4.30 18.30
N GLN A 138 0.51 -5.03 17.17
CA GLN A 138 1.51 -6.06 16.90
C GLN A 138 2.83 -5.50 16.38
N ASN A 139 2.81 -4.32 15.73
CA ASN A 139 4.01 -3.70 15.20
C ASN A 139 3.92 -2.17 15.28
N GLU A 140 4.80 -1.58 16.08
CA GLU A 140 4.85 -0.13 16.31
C GLU A 140 5.28 0.66 15.07
N ASP A 141 6.04 0.03 14.15
CA ASP A 141 6.46 0.63 12.88
C ASP A 141 5.32 0.76 11.85
N MET A 142 4.14 0.22 12.15
CA MET A 142 2.98 0.37 11.28
C MET A 142 2.44 1.79 11.39
N ALA A 143 2.55 2.55 10.29
CA ALA A 143 2.06 3.93 10.18
C ALA A 143 0.58 3.99 9.77
N ALA A 144 0.16 3.09 8.86
CA ALA A 144 -1.20 3.03 8.34
C ALA A 144 -1.55 1.64 7.81
N TRP A 145 -2.81 1.48 7.42
CA TRP A 145 -3.28 0.41 6.54
C TRP A 145 -3.86 1.03 5.28
N LEU A 146 -3.45 0.56 4.09
CA LEU A 146 -3.92 1.07 2.80
C LEU A 146 -4.77 0.00 2.11
N SER A 147 -5.99 0.40 1.72
CA SER A 147 -6.93 -0.48 1.02
C SER A 147 -7.51 0.21 -0.21
N ILE A 148 -7.64 -0.55 -1.32
CA ILE A 148 -8.31 -0.11 -2.54
C ILE A 148 -9.32 -1.17 -2.92
N GLU A 149 -10.60 -0.85 -2.78
CA GLU A 149 -11.70 -1.78 -3.00
C GLU A 149 -11.70 -2.36 -4.41
N GLY A 150 -11.98 -3.65 -4.52
CA GLY A 150 -11.98 -4.39 -5.80
C GLY A 150 -10.60 -4.71 -6.35
N THR A 151 -9.54 -4.42 -5.60
CA THR A 151 -8.15 -4.76 -5.97
C THR A 151 -7.51 -5.69 -4.94
N VAL A 152 -6.27 -6.14 -5.20
CA VAL A 152 -5.46 -6.89 -4.23
C VAL A 152 -4.72 -5.98 -3.26
N ILE A 153 -4.85 -4.66 -3.39
CA ILE A 153 -4.13 -3.70 -2.56
C ILE A 153 -4.92 -3.51 -1.26
N ASP A 154 -4.49 -4.24 -0.23
CA ASP A 154 -5.06 -4.23 1.11
C ASP A 154 -3.96 -4.65 2.10
N TYR A 155 -3.08 -3.71 2.48
CA TYR A 155 -1.79 -3.98 3.09
C TYR A 155 -1.43 -2.98 4.19
N PRO A 156 -0.67 -3.42 5.23
CA PRO A 156 -0.05 -2.50 6.16
C PRO A 156 1.00 -1.63 5.46
N VAL A 157 1.05 -0.37 5.87
CA VAL A 157 2.06 0.62 5.46
C VAL A 157 2.99 0.85 6.64
N MET A 158 4.27 0.58 6.45
CA MET A 158 5.29 0.66 7.48
C MET A 158 6.10 1.95 7.34
N GLN A 159 6.60 2.48 8.45
CA GLN A 159 7.54 3.60 8.45
C GLN A 159 8.60 3.40 9.52
N THR A 160 9.88 3.53 9.14
CA THR A 160 11.02 3.55 10.06
C THR A 160 11.86 4.77 9.73
N LEU A 161 11.92 5.74 10.64
CA LEU A 161 12.57 7.04 10.40
C LEU A 161 14.09 6.94 10.28
N GLU A 162 14.71 5.91 10.85
CA GLU A 162 16.16 5.71 10.81
C GLU A 162 16.65 4.95 9.57
N ASP A 163 15.82 4.08 8.98
CA ASP A 163 16.16 3.26 7.80
C ASP A 163 14.93 3.08 6.91
N GLU A 164 14.74 3.98 5.96
CA GLU A 164 13.65 3.96 4.99
C GLU A 164 13.52 2.61 4.25
N ASN A 165 14.63 1.88 4.09
CA ASN A 165 14.65 0.62 3.37
C ASN A 165 14.46 -0.60 4.28
N TYR A 166 14.22 -0.41 5.59
CA TYR A 166 14.13 -1.51 6.54
C TYR A 166 13.10 -2.57 6.11
N TYR A 167 11.89 -2.14 5.69
CA TYR A 167 10.81 -3.03 5.24
C TYR A 167 10.84 -3.34 3.74
N LEU A 168 11.84 -2.87 2.98
CA LEU A 168 11.94 -3.15 1.54
C LEU A 168 12.05 -4.65 1.23
N LYS A 169 12.67 -5.41 2.13
CA LYS A 169 12.83 -6.88 2.04
C LYS A 169 12.51 -7.58 3.35
N ARG A 170 11.56 -7.05 4.08
CA ARG A 170 11.02 -7.66 5.30
C ARG A 170 9.50 -7.63 5.28
N GLY A 171 8.89 -8.68 5.82
CA GLY A 171 7.46 -8.73 6.08
C GLY A 171 7.08 -7.89 7.30
N PHE A 172 5.80 -7.81 7.57
CA PHE A 172 5.22 -7.11 8.72
C PHE A 172 5.82 -7.55 10.07
N ASP A 173 6.23 -8.81 10.20
CA ASP A 173 6.89 -9.37 11.38
C ASP A 173 8.41 -9.07 11.47
N GLY A 174 8.94 -8.23 10.59
CA GLY A 174 10.36 -7.88 10.50
C GLY A 174 11.26 -8.98 9.92
N LYS A 175 10.72 -10.17 9.59
CA LYS A 175 11.51 -11.26 9.01
C LYS A 175 11.77 -11.03 7.52
N SER A 176 12.83 -11.67 7.01
CA SER A 176 13.22 -11.59 5.60
C SER A 176 12.10 -12.06 4.68
N ASN A 177 11.64 -11.17 3.80
CA ASN A 177 10.66 -11.42 2.76
C ASN A 177 10.99 -10.54 1.54
N GLU A 178 11.24 -11.14 0.37
CA GLU A 178 11.60 -10.41 -0.85
C GLU A 178 10.46 -9.53 -1.41
N ASN A 179 9.22 -9.77 -0.99
CA ASN A 179 8.08 -8.92 -1.37
C ASN A 179 8.06 -7.60 -0.59
N GLY A 180 8.69 -7.56 0.57
CA GLY A 180 8.67 -6.39 1.46
C GLY A 180 7.28 -6.07 2.00
N CYS A 181 7.12 -4.84 2.48
CA CYS A 181 5.85 -4.20 2.80
C CYS A 181 5.66 -2.94 1.95
N LEU A 182 4.50 -2.29 2.05
CA LEU A 182 4.36 -0.89 1.66
C LEU A 182 5.11 -0.03 2.68
N ILE A 183 5.75 1.02 2.21
CA ILE A 183 6.61 1.89 3.03
C ILE A 183 6.16 3.33 2.84
N LEU A 184 5.84 4.02 3.93
CA LEU A 184 5.70 5.46 3.95
C LEU A 184 7.09 6.08 3.98
N ASP A 185 7.36 7.00 3.04
CA ASP A 185 8.62 7.72 2.94
C ASP A 185 8.96 8.42 4.27
N THR A 186 10.24 8.46 4.63
CA THR A 186 10.70 9.04 5.91
C THR A 186 10.45 10.54 6.02
N ASP A 187 10.38 11.24 4.88
CA ASP A 187 10.09 12.68 4.82
C ASP A 187 8.58 12.98 4.83
N SER A 188 7.71 11.93 4.79
CA SER A 188 6.26 12.03 4.94
C SER A 188 5.84 11.94 6.40
N GLN A 189 5.06 12.90 6.88
CA GLN A 189 4.46 12.91 8.22
C GLN A 189 2.96 12.62 8.15
N ILE A 190 2.53 11.49 8.72
CA ILE A 190 1.13 11.03 8.66
C ILE A 190 0.29 11.48 9.87
N THR A 191 0.93 11.93 10.94
CA THR A 191 0.30 12.51 12.13
C THR A 191 0.38 14.03 12.08
N GLU A 192 -0.47 14.73 12.85
CA GLU A 192 -0.51 16.19 12.88
C GLU A 192 0.83 16.83 13.30
N PRO A 193 1.32 17.84 12.58
CA PRO A 193 0.80 18.38 11.31
C PRO A 193 1.11 17.41 10.13
N ILE A 194 0.05 17.01 9.41
CA ILE A 194 0.18 16.06 8.30
C ILE A 194 0.87 16.72 7.12
N SER A 195 1.79 16.00 6.46
CA SER A 195 2.42 16.47 5.23
C SER A 195 1.40 16.67 4.12
N THR A 196 1.54 17.73 3.33
CA THR A 196 0.71 17.99 2.15
C THR A 196 0.73 16.81 1.17
N ASN A 197 1.85 16.10 1.07
CA ASN A 197 2.01 14.94 0.21
C ASN A 197 2.62 13.76 0.99
N LEU A 198 1.85 12.69 1.10
CA LEU A 198 2.31 11.42 1.67
C LEU A 198 2.78 10.49 0.55
N ILE A 199 4.04 10.11 0.56
CA ILE A 199 4.61 9.23 -0.46
C ILE A 199 4.68 7.80 0.08
N ILE A 200 3.96 6.89 -0.56
CA ILE A 200 3.96 5.46 -0.21
C ILE A 200 4.61 4.67 -1.33
N HIS A 201 5.65 3.94 -0.98
CA HIS A 201 6.40 3.05 -1.87
C HIS A 201 5.93 1.60 -1.73
N GLY A 202 5.96 0.86 -2.83
CA GLY A 202 5.66 -0.58 -2.83
C GLY A 202 6.27 -1.28 -4.03
N HIS A 203 6.63 -2.55 -3.86
CA HIS A 203 7.14 -3.34 -4.97
C HIS A 203 6.08 -3.56 -6.05
N ASN A 204 6.45 -3.33 -7.31
CA ASN A 204 5.66 -3.74 -8.48
C ASN A 204 5.94 -5.23 -8.76
N MET A 205 5.22 -6.12 -8.08
CA MET A 205 5.42 -7.57 -8.18
C MET A 205 4.79 -8.12 -9.45
N LYS A 206 5.52 -9.01 -10.15
CA LYS A 206 5.00 -9.71 -11.35
C LYS A 206 3.81 -10.63 -11.05
N SER A 207 3.68 -11.07 -9.82
CA SER A 207 2.53 -11.85 -9.33
C SER A 207 1.26 -11.02 -9.20
N GLY A 208 1.38 -9.71 -9.19
CA GLY A 208 0.30 -8.78 -8.92
C GLY A 208 0.20 -8.35 -7.46
N ALA A 209 0.96 -8.97 -6.53
CA ALA A 209 1.00 -8.59 -5.13
C ALA A 209 1.60 -7.18 -4.93
N MET A 210 1.44 -6.63 -3.76
CA MET A 210 1.85 -5.28 -3.40
C MET A 210 1.28 -4.25 -4.41
N PHE A 211 2.13 -3.43 -5.02
CA PHE A 211 1.74 -2.49 -6.08
C PHE A 211 1.79 -3.08 -7.50
N GLY A 212 1.83 -4.42 -7.63
CA GLY A 212 1.88 -5.12 -8.92
C GLY A 212 0.66 -4.89 -9.82
N THR A 213 -0.47 -4.44 -9.27
CA THR A 213 -1.69 -4.11 -10.04
C THR A 213 -1.81 -2.62 -10.41
N LEU A 214 -0.97 -1.72 -9.85
CA LEU A 214 -1.02 -0.29 -10.20
C LEU A 214 -0.89 -0.01 -11.70
N PRO A 215 -0.10 -0.77 -12.51
CA PRO A 215 -0.08 -0.57 -13.96
C PRO A 215 -1.45 -0.67 -14.66
N LYS A 216 -2.46 -1.31 -14.06
CA LYS A 216 -3.82 -1.34 -14.59
C LYS A 216 -4.50 0.02 -14.59
N TYR A 217 -4.06 0.94 -13.73
CA TYR A 217 -4.58 2.31 -13.67
C TYR A 217 -4.28 3.14 -14.91
N GLU A 218 -3.43 2.68 -15.84
CA GLU A 218 -3.27 3.28 -17.18
C GLU A 218 -4.56 3.16 -18.01
N ASP A 219 -5.43 2.21 -17.68
CA ASP A 219 -6.78 2.14 -18.24
C ASP A 219 -7.70 3.08 -17.46
N ALA A 220 -8.32 4.04 -18.16
CA ALA A 220 -9.15 5.07 -17.54
C ALA A 220 -10.43 4.50 -16.89
N GLU A 221 -11.01 3.43 -17.44
CA GLU A 221 -12.20 2.78 -16.87
C GLU A 221 -11.80 2.04 -15.58
N TYR A 222 -10.69 1.32 -15.59
CA TYR A 222 -10.15 0.69 -14.38
C TYR A 222 -9.85 1.72 -13.29
N CYS A 223 -9.22 2.85 -13.65
CA CYS A 223 -8.95 3.95 -12.72
C CYS A 223 -10.24 4.49 -12.11
N LYS A 224 -11.29 4.67 -12.91
CA LYS A 224 -12.59 5.17 -12.45
C LYS A 224 -13.31 4.18 -11.53
N GLU A 225 -13.21 2.88 -11.81
CA GLU A 225 -13.79 1.83 -10.96
C GLU A 225 -13.11 1.74 -9.60
N HIS A 226 -11.80 2.04 -9.53
CA HIS A 226 -10.97 1.92 -8.33
C HIS A 226 -10.38 3.27 -7.88
N GLN A 227 -11.13 4.35 -8.06
CA GLN A 227 -10.64 5.71 -7.86
C GLN A 227 -10.44 6.10 -6.38
N TYR A 228 -11.02 5.37 -5.44
CA TYR A 228 -10.94 5.68 -4.02
C TYR A 228 -9.93 4.79 -3.31
N ILE A 229 -9.06 5.44 -2.52
CA ILE A 229 -8.03 4.82 -1.72
C ILE A 229 -8.33 5.13 -0.26
N LYS A 230 -8.51 4.09 0.55
CA LYS A 230 -8.70 4.23 1.99
C LYS A 230 -7.36 4.10 2.70
N LEU A 231 -7.10 4.99 3.61
CA LEU A 231 -5.93 4.98 4.46
C LEU A 231 -6.37 5.07 5.93
N TYR A 232 -6.21 3.97 6.65
CA TYR A 232 -6.57 3.87 8.05
C TYR A 232 -5.34 4.12 8.90
N THR A 233 -5.40 5.13 9.77
CA THR A 233 -4.39 5.40 10.79
C THR A 233 -4.84 4.86 12.15
N ARG A 234 -4.08 5.12 13.21
CA ARG A 234 -4.51 4.84 14.59
C ARG A 234 -5.67 5.73 15.02
N GLU A 235 -5.80 6.92 14.42
CA GLU A 235 -6.63 8.03 14.89
C GLU A 235 -7.82 8.30 13.98
N GLU A 236 -7.76 7.92 12.68
CA GLU A 236 -8.80 8.25 11.71
C GLU A 236 -8.73 7.37 10.44
N GLU A 237 -9.84 7.33 9.70
CA GLU A 237 -9.92 6.85 8.32
C GLU A 237 -9.88 8.05 7.37
N LYS A 238 -8.99 8.02 6.40
CA LYS A 238 -8.94 8.99 5.30
C LYS A 238 -9.31 8.32 3.98
N ILE A 239 -10.10 9.02 3.16
CA ILE A 239 -10.46 8.56 1.82
C ILE A 239 -9.87 9.54 0.80
N TYR A 240 -8.94 9.04 0.01
CA TYR A 240 -8.33 9.78 -1.09
C TYR A 240 -8.96 9.42 -2.42
N GLN A 241 -9.02 10.38 -3.34
CA GLN A 241 -9.47 10.15 -4.70
C GLN A 241 -8.32 10.33 -5.69
N VAL A 242 -8.20 9.44 -6.66
CA VAL A 242 -7.14 9.50 -7.68
C VAL A 242 -7.31 10.74 -8.55
N ILE A 243 -6.37 11.67 -8.45
CA ILE A 243 -6.35 12.92 -9.24
C ILE A 243 -5.51 12.80 -10.51
N CYS A 244 -4.55 11.87 -10.55
CA CYS A 244 -3.59 11.76 -11.65
C CYS A 244 -2.98 10.35 -11.69
N VAL A 245 -2.80 9.83 -12.90
CA VAL A 245 -2.05 8.60 -13.17
C VAL A 245 -0.96 8.91 -14.18
N PHE A 246 0.28 8.52 -13.90
CA PHE A 246 1.40 8.75 -14.82
C PHE A 246 2.53 7.75 -14.60
N ARG A 247 3.37 7.59 -15.62
CA ARG A 247 4.64 6.87 -15.52
C ARG A 247 5.79 7.85 -15.44
N SER A 248 6.74 7.55 -14.56
CA SER A 248 7.94 8.35 -14.41
C SER A 248 9.13 7.48 -14.02
N GLN A 249 10.26 8.10 -13.77
CA GLN A 249 11.48 7.45 -13.31
C GLN A 249 12.14 8.28 -12.20
N VAL A 250 13.02 7.66 -11.44
CA VAL A 250 13.88 8.37 -10.50
C VAL A 250 15.03 9.01 -11.28
N TYR A 251 15.12 10.33 -11.23
CA TYR A 251 16.15 11.13 -11.90
C TYR A 251 17.38 11.32 -11.01
N LYS A 252 18.53 11.60 -11.62
CA LYS A 252 19.73 11.96 -10.87
C LYS A 252 19.53 13.30 -10.17
N LYS A 253 20.26 13.54 -9.06
CA LYS A 253 20.21 14.82 -8.35
C LYS A 253 20.60 16.01 -9.25
N SER A 254 21.51 15.77 -10.21
CA SER A 254 21.95 16.78 -11.20
C SER A 254 20.94 17.16 -12.27
N ASP A 255 19.92 16.33 -12.48
CA ASP A 255 18.98 16.53 -13.57
C ASP A 255 18.01 17.67 -13.22
N GLN A 256 17.91 18.67 -14.08
CA GLN A 256 17.05 19.84 -13.94
C GLN A 256 15.64 19.53 -14.49
N VAL A 257 14.93 18.61 -13.83
CA VAL A 257 13.59 18.16 -14.18
C VAL A 257 12.71 18.16 -12.95
N PHE A 258 11.40 18.24 -13.16
CA PHE A 258 10.44 18.08 -12.07
C PHE A 258 10.55 16.69 -11.46
N LYS A 259 10.68 16.61 -10.14
CA LYS A 259 10.81 15.38 -9.35
C LYS A 259 9.67 15.34 -8.34
N PHE A 260 8.55 14.72 -8.73
CA PHE A 260 7.33 14.66 -7.91
C PHE A 260 7.58 14.08 -6.51
N TYR A 261 8.57 13.19 -6.39
CA TYR A 261 8.96 12.51 -5.15
C TYR A 261 9.85 13.36 -4.21
N ASN A 262 10.14 14.62 -4.53
CA ASN A 262 10.90 15.53 -3.66
C ASN A 262 9.97 16.57 -3.00
N PHE A 263 8.67 16.48 -3.18
CA PHE A 263 7.72 17.42 -2.61
C PHE A 263 6.92 16.72 -1.51
N PHE A 264 7.04 17.23 -0.29
CA PHE A 264 6.33 16.71 0.88
C PHE A 264 5.41 17.75 1.50
N GLN A 265 5.78 19.03 1.46
CA GLN A 265 5.05 20.08 2.11
C GLN A 265 4.91 21.29 1.20
N ALA A 266 3.72 21.88 1.17
CA ALA A 266 3.46 23.23 0.67
C ALA A 266 3.12 24.11 1.87
N ASP A 267 3.83 25.22 2.01
CA ASP A 267 3.52 26.22 3.03
C ASP A 267 2.56 27.31 2.49
N THR A 268 2.42 27.39 1.16
CA THR A 268 1.61 28.37 0.46
C THR A 268 0.79 27.76 -0.67
N GLN A 269 -0.31 28.45 -1.03
CA GLN A 269 -1.12 28.11 -2.21
C GLN A 269 -0.27 28.04 -3.50
N GLU A 270 0.67 28.99 -3.68
CA GLU A 270 1.54 29.05 -4.87
C GLU A 270 2.43 27.81 -5.01
N GLU A 271 3.01 27.33 -3.91
CA GLU A 271 3.83 26.11 -3.89
C GLU A 271 3.02 24.86 -4.23
N PHE A 272 1.78 24.79 -3.68
CA PHE A 272 0.87 23.70 -4.00
C PHE A 272 0.48 23.72 -5.49
N ASP A 273 0.07 24.88 -6.00
CA ASP A 273 -0.38 25.05 -7.38
C ASP A 273 0.74 24.71 -8.37
N ASP A 274 1.98 25.15 -8.11
CA ASP A 274 3.15 24.83 -8.92
C ASP A 274 3.40 23.32 -8.97
N TRP A 275 3.34 22.64 -7.82
CA TRP A 275 3.48 21.17 -7.76
C TRP A 275 2.33 20.48 -8.48
N TYR A 276 1.09 20.88 -8.20
CA TYR A 276 -0.12 20.29 -8.76
C TYR A 276 -0.16 20.42 -10.29
N ASP A 277 0.14 21.60 -10.82
CA ASP A 277 0.22 21.85 -12.25
C ASP A 277 1.28 20.98 -12.92
N ASN A 278 2.41 20.74 -12.26
CA ASN A 278 3.45 19.87 -12.80
C ASN A 278 3.03 18.39 -12.77
N ILE A 279 2.34 17.93 -11.73
CA ILE A 279 1.75 16.57 -11.67
C ILE A 279 0.72 16.39 -12.79
N LYS A 280 -0.19 17.34 -12.99
CA LYS A 280 -1.23 17.25 -14.01
C LYS A 280 -0.65 17.22 -15.44
N LYS A 281 0.51 17.86 -15.71
CA LYS A 281 1.22 17.77 -16.98
C LYS A 281 1.80 16.39 -17.30
N LEU A 282 2.00 15.56 -16.27
CA LEU A 282 2.48 14.18 -16.43
C LEU A 282 1.34 13.20 -16.70
N ALA A 283 0.08 13.59 -16.43
CA ALA A 283 -1.08 12.72 -16.48
C ALA A 283 -1.24 12.04 -17.85
N GLU A 284 -1.48 10.73 -17.84
CA GLU A 284 -1.76 9.92 -19.03
C GLU A 284 -3.14 10.23 -19.62
N PHE A 285 -4.09 10.64 -18.75
CA PHE A 285 -5.44 11.05 -19.12
C PHE A 285 -6.01 11.99 -18.03
N ASP A 286 -7.11 12.67 -18.36
CA ASP A 286 -7.82 13.52 -17.42
C ASP A 286 -8.80 12.70 -16.58
N THR A 287 -8.59 12.68 -15.26
CA THR A 287 -9.49 12.03 -14.30
C THR A 287 -10.74 12.87 -13.99
N SER A 288 -10.77 14.12 -14.41
CA SER A 288 -11.78 15.13 -14.04
C SER A 288 -11.86 15.41 -12.54
N VAL A 289 -10.88 14.95 -11.76
CA VAL A 289 -10.76 15.20 -10.32
C VAL A 289 -9.73 16.30 -10.10
N THR A 290 -10.04 17.21 -9.18
CA THR A 290 -9.16 18.32 -8.80
C THR A 290 -8.83 18.26 -7.33
N ALA A 291 -7.68 18.84 -6.96
CA ALA A 291 -7.29 19.04 -5.58
C ALA A 291 -6.98 20.52 -5.33
N GLN A 292 -7.06 20.94 -4.08
CA GLN A 292 -6.82 22.32 -3.63
C GLN A 292 -5.83 22.31 -2.47
N PHE A 293 -5.17 23.43 -2.25
CA PHE A 293 -4.31 23.61 -1.08
C PHE A 293 -5.13 23.43 0.20
N GLY A 294 -4.64 22.55 1.08
CA GLY A 294 -5.32 22.18 2.31
C GLY A 294 -6.19 20.91 2.22
N ASP A 295 -6.31 20.32 1.04
CA ASP A 295 -6.88 18.96 0.90
C ASP A 295 -5.85 17.92 1.38
N HIS A 296 -6.18 17.12 2.42
CA HIS A 296 -5.39 15.99 2.93
C HIS A 296 -6.21 15.06 3.84
#